data_bde157ddf2ca042c5a79e66141d42dd1
#
_entry.id   bde157ddf2ca042c5a79e66141d42dd1
#
_cell.length_a   1.000
_cell.length_b   1.000
_cell.length_c   1.000
_cell.angle_alpha   90.00
_cell.angle_beta   90.00
_cell.angle_gamma   90.00
#
_symmetry.space_group_name_H-M   'P 1'
#
loop_
_entity.id
_entity.type
_entity.pdbx_description
1 polymer ?
#
loop_
_entity_poly.entity_id
_entity_poly.type
_entity_poly.pdbx_seq_one_letter_code
_entity_poly.pdbx_strand_id
1 'polypeptide(L)'
;MSKAYEALSPGYRAYLDGLTATHTWEVSNWRKYLDDLGEDVLINAIREFKPVVHPVVKVHPESGKRVLFVNETFTKKIDGVSELESKEVLRFLAQWVKTPEFIYTHAWEPHGIAVWDNRTTQHFALADYWPHRRVNQRVTFNARGVEVRGGNALSVVGAEAIEPTVAFGT
;
A
#
# COMPACT_ATOMS: atom_id res chain seq x y z
N MET A 1 6.04 -8.29 4.32
CA MET A 1 4.74 -8.99 4.20
C MET A 1 4.86 -10.51 4.32
N SER A 2 5.94 -11.18 3.83
CA SER A 2 6.14 -12.63 4.03
C SER A 2 6.31 -13.01 5.50
N LYS A 3 7.21 -12.32 6.24
CA LYS A 3 7.38 -12.58 7.68
C LYS A 3 6.07 -12.42 8.47
N ALA A 4 5.29 -11.39 8.14
CA ALA A 4 3.99 -11.18 8.76
C ALA A 4 3.01 -12.33 8.48
N TYR A 5 3.01 -12.91 7.27
CA TYR A 5 2.23 -14.09 6.96
C TYR A 5 2.74 -15.34 7.71
N GLU A 6 4.04 -15.57 7.71
CA GLU A 6 4.66 -16.74 8.34
C GLU A 6 4.43 -16.80 9.86
N ALA A 7 4.35 -15.63 10.50
CA ALA A 7 4.11 -15.50 11.93
C ALA A 7 2.63 -15.65 12.36
N LEU A 8 1.68 -15.68 11.42
CA LEU A 8 0.28 -15.98 11.72
C LEU A 8 0.13 -17.45 12.18
N SER A 9 -0.85 -17.71 13.04
CA SER A 9 -1.20 -19.07 13.43
C SER A 9 -1.60 -19.93 12.23
N PRO A 10 -1.38 -21.27 12.27
CA PRO A 10 -1.72 -22.14 11.14
C PRO A 10 -3.19 -22.04 10.72
N GLY A 11 -4.12 -21.97 11.67
CA GLY A 11 -5.55 -21.84 11.39
C GLY A 11 -5.89 -20.53 10.70
N TYR A 12 -5.26 -19.44 11.12
CA TYR A 12 -5.51 -18.13 10.49
C TYR A 12 -4.89 -18.05 9.08
N ARG A 13 -3.73 -18.64 8.86
CA ARG A 13 -3.15 -18.79 7.51
C ARG A 13 -4.05 -19.57 6.58
N ALA A 14 -4.56 -20.73 7.04
CA ALA A 14 -5.49 -21.55 6.27
C ALA A 14 -6.78 -20.80 5.89
N TYR A 15 -7.29 -20.00 6.82
CA TYR A 15 -8.45 -19.14 6.56
C TYR A 15 -8.16 -18.10 5.48
N LEU A 16 -7.04 -17.39 5.59
CA LEU A 16 -6.68 -16.31 4.64
C LEU A 16 -6.29 -16.84 3.25
N ASP A 17 -5.70 -18.02 3.15
CA ASP A 17 -5.23 -18.61 1.89
C ASP A 17 -6.36 -18.84 0.88
N GLY A 18 -7.61 -18.99 1.34
CA GLY A 18 -8.79 -19.20 0.48
C GLY A 18 -9.52 -17.91 0.11
N LEU A 19 -9.10 -16.76 0.64
CA LEU A 19 -9.83 -15.49 0.46
C LEU A 19 -9.26 -14.63 -0.67
N THR A 20 -10.15 -13.85 -1.27
CA THR A 20 -9.81 -12.76 -2.18
C THR A 20 -10.19 -11.42 -1.57
N ALA A 21 -9.60 -10.36 -2.07
CA ALA A 21 -9.90 -9.00 -1.68
C ALA A 21 -10.04 -8.09 -2.91
N THR A 22 -11.02 -7.20 -2.84
CA THR A 22 -11.21 -6.14 -3.82
C THR A 22 -10.36 -4.93 -3.43
N HIS A 23 -9.55 -4.46 -4.38
CA HIS A 23 -8.70 -3.28 -4.24
C HIS A 23 -9.18 -2.17 -5.16
N THR A 24 -9.16 -0.94 -4.65
CA THR A 24 -9.48 0.26 -5.43
C THR A 24 -8.75 1.47 -4.84
N TRP A 25 -8.39 2.41 -5.68
CA TRP A 25 -7.82 3.70 -5.25
C TRP A 25 -8.89 4.61 -4.61
N GLU A 26 -10.18 4.38 -4.87
CA GLU A 26 -11.31 5.20 -4.40
C GLU A 26 -11.45 5.26 -2.86
N VAL A 27 -10.92 4.27 -2.15
CA VAL A 27 -10.94 4.24 -0.67
C VAL A 27 -9.76 4.98 -0.05
N SER A 28 -8.82 5.42 -0.86
CA SER A 28 -7.62 6.14 -0.44
C SER A 28 -7.82 7.66 -0.50
N ASN A 29 -6.86 8.40 0.08
CA ASN A 29 -6.82 9.86 -0.03
C ASN A 29 -6.67 10.37 -1.49
N TRP A 30 -6.32 9.49 -2.43
CA TRP A 30 -6.24 9.83 -3.85
C TRP A 30 -7.59 10.27 -4.39
N ARG A 31 -8.70 9.72 -3.88
CA ARG A 31 -10.04 10.15 -4.29
C ARG A 31 -10.24 11.63 -4.01
N LYS A 32 -9.95 12.08 -2.78
CA LYS A 32 -10.06 13.49 -2.42
C LYS A 32 -9.13 14.36 -3.26
N TYR A 33 -7.89 13.93 -3.44
CA TYR A 33 -6.92 14.66 -4.24
C TYR A 33 -7.38 14.84 -5.70
N LEU A 34 -7.94 13.81 -6.32
CA LEU A 34 -8.45 13.88 -7.70
C LEU A 34 -9.74 14.71 -7.80
N ASP A 35 -10.58 14.68 -6.77
CA ASP A 35 -11.77 15.53 -6.66
C ASP A 35 -11.38 17.02 -6.59
N ASP A 36 -10.38 17.35 -5.80
CA ASP A 36 -9.81 18.70 -5.69
C ASP A 36 -9.19 19.22 -7.02
N LEU A 37 -8.76 18.31 -7.92
CA LEU A 37 -8.24 18.64 -9.25
C LEU A 37 -9.33 18.91 -10.31
N GLY A 38 -10.58 18.53 -10.02
CA GLY A 38 -11.75 18.76 -10.86
C GLY A 38 -12.48 17.48 -11.28
N GLU A 39 -13.78 17.65 -11.55
CA GLU A 39 -14.71 16.56 -11.85
C GLU A 39 -14.28 15.71 -13.04
N ASP A 40 -13.79 16.32 -14.11
CA ASP A 40 -13.35 15.60 -15.31
C ASP A 40 -12.16 14.67 -15.02
N VAL A 41 -11.23 15.10 -14.15
CA VAL A 41 -10.08 14.31 -13.73
C VAL A 41 -10.53 13.10 -12.94
N LEU A 42 -11.46 13.30 -12.01
CA LEU A 42 -12.04 12.23 -11.21
C LEU A 42 -12.80 11.21 -12.08
N ILE A 43 -13.65 11.68 -13.00
CA ILE A 43 -14.41 10.81 -13.91
C ILE A 43 -13.46 9.97 -14.77
N ASN A 44 -12.42 10.56 -15.33
CA ASN A 44 -11.43 9.84 -16.13
C ASN A 44 -10.70 8.78 -15.29
N ALA A 45 -10.30 9.10 -14.06
CA ALA A 45 -9.68 8.14 -13.16
C ALA A 45 -10.61 6.96 -12.83
N ILE A 46 -11.90 7.21 -12.58
CA ILE A 46 -12.91 6.16 -12.34
C ILE A 46 -13.08 5.26 -13.58
N ARG A 47 -12.99 5.82 -14.78
CA ARG A 47 -13.10 5.05 -16.03
C ARG A 47 -11.87 4.19 -16.29
N GLU A 48 -10.68 4.73 -16.03
CA GLU A 48 -9.40 4.08 -16.33
C GLU A 48 -9.00 3.05 -15.28
N PHE A 49 -9.13 3.38 -14.00
CA PHE A 49 -8.65 2.54 -12.89
C PHE A 49 -9.80 1.81 -12.20
N LYS A 50 -10.27 0.74 -12.82
CA LYS A 50 -11.33 -0.10 -12.24
C LYS A 50 -10.84 -0.86 -11.01
N PRO A 51 -11.73 -1.18 -10.05
CA PRO A 51 -11.40 -2.10 -8.96
C PRO A 51 -10.87 -3.43 -9.49
N VAL A 52 -9.89 -3.99 -8.80
CA VAL A 52 -9.27 -5.28 -9.12
C VAL A 52 -9.38 -6.24 -7.94
N VAL A 53 -9.51 -7.52 -8.25
CA VAL A 53 -9.58 -8.59 -7.25
C VAL A 53 -8.26 -9.33 -7.22
N HIS A 54 -7.72 -9.53 -6.03
CA HIS A 54 -6.52 -10.32 -5.80
C HIS A 54 -6.70 -11.29 -4.64
N PRO A 55 -5.97 -12.42 -4.62
CA PRO A 55 -5.87 -13.24 -3.41
C PRO A 55 -5.34 -12.40 -2.23
N VAL A 56 -5.90 -12.64 -1.04
CA VAL A 56 -5.39 -12.04 0.22
C VAL A 56 -3.96 -12.48 0.49
N VAL A 57 -3.66 -13.73 0.14
CA VAL A 57 -2.32 -14.31 0.20
C VAL A 57 -1.84 -14.62 -1.22
N LYS A 58 -0.78 -13.98 -1.65
CA LYS A 58 -0.13 -14.21 -2.96
C LYS A 58 1.15 -15.00 -2.80
N VAL A 59 1.47 -15.82 -3.81
CA VAL A 59 2.79 -16.44 -3.92
C VAL A 59 3.68 -15.54 -4.77
N HIS A 60 4.83 -15.18 -4.21
CA HIS A 60 5.81 -14.40 -4.93
C HIS A 60 6.47 -15.24 -6.02
N PRO A 61 6.44 -14.84 -7.30
CA PRO A 61 6.79 -15.70 -8.41
C PRO A 61 8.24 -16.19 -8.43
N GLU A 62 9.17 -15.35 -7.98
CA GLU A 62 10.60 -15.70 -7.99
C GLU A 62 11.04 -16.44 -6.73
N SER A 63 10.52 -16.11 -5.57
CA SER A 63 10.94 -16.71 -4.30
C SER A 63 10.06 -17.84 -3.81
N GLY A 64 8.85 -18.01 -4.37
CA GLY A 64 7.84 -18.97 -3.91
C GLY A 64 7.24 -18.64 -2.53
N LYS A 65 7.66 -17.54 -1.90
CA LYS A 65 7.15 -17.17 -0.58
C LYS A 65 5.71 -16.66 -0.64
N ARG A 66 4.92 -17.04 0.35
CA ARG A 66 3.59 -16.49 0.55
C ARG A 66 3.69 -15.11 1.20
N VAL A 67 2.88 -14.17 0.75
CA VAL A 67 2.84 -12.78 1.22
C VAL A 67 1.41 -12.33 1.44
N LEU A 68 1.17 -11.58 2.51
CA LEU A 68 -0.08 -10.86 2.68
C LEU A 68 -0.16 -9.75 1.64
N PHE A 69 -1.23 -9.77 0.83
CA PHE A 69 -1.43 -8.80 -0.25
C PHE A 69 -2.65 -7.92 0.01
N VAL A 70 -2.71 -7.35 1.18
CA VAL A 70 -3.72 -6.38 1.62
C VAL A 70 -3.04 -5.18 2.26
N ASN A 71 -3.66 -4.01 2.16
CA ASN A 71 -3.16 -2.78 2.78
C ASN A 71 -4.31 -1.81 3.09
N GLU A 72 -4.09 -0.89 4.01
CA GLU A 72 -5.11 0.08 4.44
C GLU A 72 -5.48 1.10 3.36
N THR A 73 -4.56 1.35 2.40
CA THR A 73 -4.73 2.43 1.43
C THR A 73 -5.65 2.03 0.26
N PHE A 74 -5.55 0.79 -0.21
CA PHE A 74 -6.21 0.36 -1.44
C PHE A 74 -7.15 -0.82 -1.28
N THR A 75 -7.07 -1.58 -0.18
CA THR A 75 -7.95 -2.73 0.01
C THR A 75 -9.30 -2.28 0.53
N LYS A 76 -10.34 -2.44 -0.29
CA LYS A 76 -11.71 -2.03 0.03
C LYS A 76 -12.42 -3.03 0.93
N LYS A 77 -12.32 -4.33 0.58
CA LYS A 77 -13.00 -5.40 1.32
C LYS A 77 -12.37 -6.76 1.03
N ILE A 78 -12.62 -7.69 1.93
CA ILE A 78 -12.45 -9.13 1.71
C ILE A 78 -13.71 -9.63 1.04
N ASP A 79 -13.57 -10.39 -0.03
CA ASP A 79 -14.71 -10.95 -0.77
C ASP A 79 -15.15 -12.29 -0.15
N GLY A 80 -16.42 -12.64 -0.30
CA GLY A 80 -16.99 -13.90 0.17
C GLY A 80 -17.31 -13.97 1.67
N VAL A 81 -17.16 -12.85 2.39
CA VAL A 81 -17.52 -12.71 3.81
C VAL A 81 -18.46 -11.51 4.00
N SER A 82 -19.13 -11.43 5.15
CA SER A 82 -19.96 -10.28 5.47
C SER A 82 -19.14 -9.00 5.60
N GLU A 83 -19.80 -7.84 5.50
CA GLU A 83 -19.12 -6.54 5.65
C GLU A 83 -18.43 -6.40 7.01
N LEU A 84 -19.06 -6.86 8.08
CA LEU A 84 -18.50 -6.82 9.42
C LEU A 84 -17.24 -7.70 9.53
N GLU A 85 -17.31 -8.94 9.05
CA GLU A 85 -16.16 -9.84 9.04
C GLU A 85 -15.01 -9.28 8.22
N SER A 86 -15.30 -8.76 7.03
CA SER A 86 -14.32 -8.11 6.16
C SER A 86 -13.61 -6.97 6.89
N LYS A 87 -14.35 -6.09 7.54
CA LYS A 87 -13.81 -4.97 8.30
C LYS A 87 -12.91 -5.43 9.45
N GLU A 88 -13.32 -6.44 10.20
CA GLU A 88 -12.52 -6.95 11.34
C GLU A 88 -11.25 -7.67 10.87
N VAL A 89 -11.32 -8.46 9.80
CA VAL A 89 -10.14 -9.11 9.22
C VAL A 89 -9.14 -8.07 8.71
N LEU A 90 -9.60 -7.07 7.97
CA LEU A 90 -8.72 -6.01 7.47
C LEU A 90 -8.13 -5.17 8.60
N ARG A 91 -8.90 -4.84 9.63
CA ARG A 91 -8.42 -4.13 10.81
C ARG A 91 -7.32 -4.92 11.54
N PHE A 92 -7.55 -6.22 11.74
CA PHE A 92 -6.55 -7.09 12.36
C PHE A 92 -5.27 -7.13 11.52
N LEU A 93 -5.36 -7.38 10.21
CA LEU A 93 -4.20 -7.47 9.33
C LEU A 93 -3.43 -6.15 9.25
N ALA A 94 -4.14 -5.01 9.22
CA ALA A 94 -3.53 -3.69 9.23
C ALA A 94 -2.71 -3.43 10.51
N GLN A 95 -3.20 -3.87 11.65
CA GLN A 95 -2.46 -3.80 12.92
C GLN A 95 -1.31 -4.81 12.96
N TRP A 96 -1.58 -6.04 12.51
CA TRP A 96 -0.59 -7.12 12.53
C TRP A 96 0.68 -6.79 11.76
N VAL A 97 0.55 -6.25 10.55
CA VAL A 97 1.72 -5.90 9.73
C VAL A 97 2.55 -4.75 10.31
N LYS A 98 2.00 -3.98 11.26
CA LYS A 98 2.69 -2.90 11.97
C LYS A 98 3.46 -3.39 13.21
N THR A 99 3.45 -4.70 13.49
CA THR A 99 4.25 -5.30 14.55
C THR A 99 5.74 -5.01 14.30
N PRO A 100 6.49 -4.50 15.30
CA PRO A 100 7.87 -4.04 15.12
C PRO A 100 8.81 -5.07 14.47
N GLU A 101 8.59 -6.37 14.73
CA GLU A 101 9.39 -7.48 14.19
C GLU A 101 9.29 -7.61 12.66
N PHE A 102 8.28 -7.00 12.04
CA PHE A 102 8.08 -7.02 10.58
C PHE A 102 8.51 -5.72 9.91
N ILE A 103 8.89 -4.70 10.69
CA ILE A 103 9.22 -3.36 10.22
C ILE A 103 10.74 -3.19 10.10
N TYR A 104 11.16 -2.59 9.01
CA TYR A 104 12.50 -2.06 8.83
C TYR A 104 12.41 -0.55 8.64
N THR A 105 13.09 0.21 9.48
CA THR A 105 13.19 1.67 9.34
C THR A 105 14.46 2.02 8.60
N HIS A 106 14.31 2.67 7.44
CA HIS A 106 15.42 3.10 6.61
C HIS A 106 15.78 4.57 6.91
N ALA A 107 17.00 4.80 7.35
CA ALA A 107 17.57 6.14 7.45
C ALA A 107 18.21 6.53 6.11
N TRP A 108 17.81 7.67 5.55
CA TRP A 108 18.38 8.15 4.30
C TRP A 108 19.72 8.81 4.53
N GLU A 109 20.69 8.47 3.68
CA GLU A 109 22.00 9.12 3.61
C GLU A 109 22.16 9.85 2.26
N PRO A 110 23.03 10.87 2.18
CA PRO A 110 23.35 11.52 0.91
C PRO A 110 23.77 10.49 -0.14
N HIS A 111 23.24 10.61 -1.36
CA HIS A 111 23.48 9.70 -2.48
C HIS A 111 22.97 8.26 -2.27
N GLY A 112 22.18 8.00 -1.22
CA GLY A 112 21.57 6.70 -0.96
C GLY A 112 20.48 6.36 -1.97
N ILE A 113 20.41 5.08 -2.36
CA ILE A 113 19.35 4.52 -3.18
C ILE A 113 18.69 3.38 -2.42
N ALA A 114 17.38 3.44 -2.23
CA ALA A 114 16.61 2.35 -1.66
C ALA A 114 15.81 1.64 -2.76
N VAL A 115 15.93 0.31 -2.81
CA VAL A 115 15.18 -0.54 -3.75
C VAL A 115 14.34 -1.53 -2.96
N TRP A 116 13.06 -1.64 -3.30
CA TRP A 116 12.18 -2.62 -2.69
C TRP A 116 11.21 -3.22 -3.72
N ASP A 117 10.74 -4.42 -3.44
CA ASP A 117 9.73 -5.09 -4.26
C ASP A 117 8.33 -4.75 -3.74
N ASN A 118 7.55 -4.00 -4.52
CA ASN A 118 6.17 -3.61 -4.19
C ASN A 118 5.20 -4.80 -4.06
N ARG A 119 5.58 -5.98 -4.55
CA ARG A 119 4.74 -7.19 -4.45
C ARG A 119 4.81 -7.81 -3.05
N THR A 120 5.88 -7.52 -2.31
CA THR A 120 6.17 -8.15 -1.01
C THR A 120 6.36 -7.16 0.13
N THR A 121 6.31 -5.86 -0.17
CA THR A 121 6.64 -4.79 0.78
C THR A 121 5.54 -3.74 0.79
N GLN A 122 5.23 -3.22 1.96
CA GLN A 122 4.52 -1.96 2.14
C GLN A 122 5.51 -0.94 2.68
N HIS A 123 5.34 0.31 2.31
CA HIS A 123 6.19 1.37 2.81
C HIS A 123 5.34 2.52 3.37
N PHE A 124 5.89 3.17 4.36
CA PHE A 124 5.31 4.33 5.00
C PHE A 124 6.36 5.43 5.09
N ALA A 125 5.99 6.65 4.71
CA ALA A 125 6.88 7.81 4.83
C ALA A 125 6.68 8.44 6.21
N LEU A 126 7.73 8.41 7.05
CA LEU A 126 7.71 9.12 8.32
C LEU A 126 7.71 10.63 8.07
N ALA A 127 6.97 11.35 8.89
CA ALA A 127 6.87 12.82 8.83
C ALA A 127 7.91 13.54 9.72
N ASP A 128 8.95 12.84 10.13
CA ASP A 128 10.03 13.30 11.00
C ASP A 128 10.95 14.37 10.37
N TYR A 129 10.78 14.61 9.07
CA TYR A 129 11.48 15.69 8.34
C TYR A 129 10.87 17.08 8.58
N TRP A 130 9.65 17.16 9.10
CA TRP A 130 8.99 18.45 9.31
C TRP A 130 9.77 19.32 10.33
N PRO A 131 9.95 20.66 10.09
CA PRO A 131 9.38 21.48 9.00
C PRO A 131 10.24 21.58 7.72
N HIS A 132 11.22 20.73 7.55
CA HIS A 132 12.14 20.79 6.41
C HIS A 132 11.48 20.28 5.14
N ARG A 133 11.92 20.81 3.99
CA ARG A 133 11.47 20.34 2.68
C ARG A 133 12.04 18.93 2.41
N ARG A 134 11.18 17.99 2.00
CA ARG A 134 11.57 16.67 1.53
C ARG A 134 11.31 16.55 0.04
N VAL A 135 12.32 16.11 -0.72
CA VAL A 135 12.21 15.81 -2.15
C VAL A 135 12.66 14.38 -2.38
N ASN A 136 11.81 13.57 -3.00
CA ASN A 136 12.13 12.19 -3.39
C ASN A 136 11.98 12.04 -4.89
N GLN A 137 12.88 11.28 -5.49
CA GLN A 137 12.72 10.78 -6.85
C GLN A 137 12.46 9.28 -6.79
N ARG A 138 11.47 8.81 -7.54
CA ARG A 138 11.13 7.39 -7.58
C ARG A 138 10.94 6.93 -9.02
N VAL A 139 11.52 5.78 -9.33
CA VAL A 139 11.31 5.06 -10.58
C VAL A 139 10.69 3.70 -10.23
N THR A 140 9.68 3.28 -10.98
CA THR A 140 9.07 1.96 -10.83
C THR A 140 9.38 1.13 -12.07
N PHE A 141 9.95 -0.06 -11.84
CA PHE A 141 10.23 -1.02 -12.91
C PHE A 141 9.16 -2.09 -12.94
N ASN A 142 8.80 -2.53 -14.14
CA ASN A 142 7.95 -3.71 -14.31
C ASN A 142 8.84 -4.95 -14.45
N ALA A 143 8.46 -6.06 -13.79
CA ALA A 143 9.22 -7.32 -13.80
C ALA A 143 9.35 -8.00 -15.18
N ARG A 144 8.62 -7.54 -16.19
CA ARG A 144 8.64 -8.10 -17.56
C ARG A 144 9.54 -7.36 -18.55
N GLY A 145 10.64 -6.79 -18.09
CA GLY A 145 11.55 -6.00 -18.92
C GLY A 145 11.42 -4.50 -18.64
N VAL A 146 12.42 -3.75 -19.04
CA VAL A 146 12.58 -2.33 -18.76
C VAL A 146 11.55 -1.49 -19.53
N GLU A 147 10.26 -1.65 -19.24
CA GLU A 147 9.32 -0.57 -19.46
C GLU A 147 9.39 0.35 -18.25
N VAL A 148 10.27 1.31 -18.33
CA VAL A 148 10.21 2.49 -17.48
C VAL A 148 8.88 3.17 -17.80
N ARG A 149 7.84 2.91 -17.03
CA ARG A 149 6.70 3.81 -16.97
C ARG A 149 7.21 5.08 -16.30
N GLY A 150 7.80 5.92 -17.13
CA GLY A 150 8.26 7.24 -16.76
C GLY A 150 7.07 8.11 -16.44
N GLY A 151 6.55 7.97 -15.25
CA GLY A 151 6.00 9.11 -14.60
C GLY A 151 7.18 9.83 -13.96
N ASN A 152 7.48 11.04 -14.36
CA ASN A 152 8.22 11.99 -13.55
C ASN A 152 7.40 12.23 -12.27
N ALA A 153 7.38 11.25 -11.39
CA ALA A 153 6.83 11.42 -10.06
C ALA A 153 7.88 12.11 -9.19
N LEU A 154 8.19 13.34 -9.53
CA LEU A 154 8.71 14.31 -8.58
C LEU A 154 7.57 14.57 -7.58
N SER A 155 7.46 13.78 -6.55
CA SER A 155 6.64 14.17 -5.42
C SER A 155 7.42 15.20 -4.60
N VAL A 156 7.24 16.46 -4.96
CA VAL A 156 7.72 17.58 -4.18
C VAL A 156 6.71 17.82 -3.07
N VAL A 157 7.00 17.37 -1.88
CA VAL A 157 6.24 17.74 -0.69
C VAL A 157 6.92 18.99 -0.13
N GLY A 158 6.38 20.17 -0.48
CA GLY A 158 6.86 21.44 0.07
C GLY A 158 6.34 21.68 1.48
N ALA A 159 7.05 22.51 2.24
CA ALA A 159 6.68 22.90 3.59
C ALA A 159 5.33 23.65 3.71
N GLU A 160 4.72 24.05 2.60
CA GLU A 160 3.46 24.79 2.56
C GLU A 160 2.21 23.91 2.29
N ALA A 161 2.36 22.64 2.02
CA ALA A 161 1.23 21.78 1.71
C ALA A 161 1.19 20.59 2.66
N ILE A 162 0.14 20.57 3.45
CA ILE A 162 -0.35 19.44 4.24
C ILE A 162 0.23 19.41 5.66
N GLU A 163 -0.50 20.01 6.61
CA GLU A 163 -0.49 19.48 7.98
C GLU A 163 -0.70 17.96 7.90
N PRO A 164 0.13 17.16 8.54
CA PRO A 164 -0.08 15.74 8.59
C PRO A 164 -1.39 15.51 9.34
N THR A 165 -2.47 15.25 8.60
CA THR A 165 -3.68 14.71 9.19
C THR A 165 -3.32 13.30 9.62
N VAL A 166 -2.76 13.19 10.81
CA VAL A 166 -2.58 11.92 11.50
C VAL A 166 -3.97 11.50 11.96
N ALA A 167 -4.71 10.87 11.08
CA ALA A 167 -5.90 10.15 11.48
C ALA A 167 -5.47 8.84 12.14
N PHE A 168 -4.97 8.93 13.36
CA PHE A 168 -5.07 7.82 14.29
C PHE A 168 -6.49 7.87 14.86
N GLY A 169 -7.40 7.14 14.23
CA GLY A 169 -8.69 6.85 14.86
C GLY A 169 -8.43 6.02 16.10
N THR A 170 -8.84 6.55 17.23
CA THR A 170 -9.02 5.83 18.50
C THR A 170 -10.05 4.73 18.35
#